data_66ba5ad98ed3d40d31bfc0e0bff785b1
#
_entry.id   66ba5ad98ed3d40d31bfc0e0bff785b1
#
_cell.length_a   1.000
_cell.length_b   1.000
_cell.length_c   1.000
_cell.angle_alpha   90.00
_cell.angle_beta   90.00
_cell.angle_gamma   90.00
#
_symmetry.space_group_name_H-M   'P 1'
#
loop_
_entity.id
_entity.type
_entity.pdbx_description
1 polymer ?
#
loop_
_entity_poly.entity_id
_entity_poly.type
_entity_poly.pdbx_seq_one_letter_code
_entity_poly.pdbx_strand_id
1 'polypeptide(L)'
;MRNTLLYFLAALVIFPIMAQQQPEWQSQYAVGLNKLAPHTYVWPYQTVSDIRNGDYESSPYYMSLNGSWKFHWVKNPDNRPKDFYKPEFYTGGWADIQVPGNWECQGYGTAIYVNETYEFDDKLFHFKKNPPLVPYKENEVGSYRRTFTIPADWEDRRVVICCEGVISFYYI
;
A
#
# COMPACT_ATOMS: atom_id res chain seq x y z
N MET A 1 -62.83 3.60 -42.47
CA MET A 1 -61.48 3.02 -42.38
C MET A 1 -60.70 3.82 -41.34
N ARG A 2 -60.50 3.24 -40.15
CA ARG A 2 -59.86 3.92 -39.02
C ARG A 2 -58.44 3.41 -38.91
N ASN A 3 -57.43 4.24 -39.23
CA ASN A 3 -56.03 3.91 -39.09
C ASN A 3 -55.63 3.99 -37.62
N THR A 4 -55.34 2.87 -37.03
CA THR A 4 -54.81 2.77 -35.69
C THR A 4 -53.28 2.85 -35.80
N LEU A 5 -52.69 3.96 -35.38
CA LEU A 5 -51.23 4.16 -35.32
C LEU A 5 -50.72 3.53 -34.01
N LEU A 6 -49.97 2.42 -34.12
CA LEU A 6 -49.30 1.77 -32.98
C LEU A 6 -48.01 2.54 -32.71
N TYR A 7 -47.95 3.24 -31.59
CA TYR A 7 -46.67 3.78 -31.05
C TYR A 7 -45.95 2.72 -30.28
N PHE A 8 -44.84 2.21 -30.79
CA PHE A 8 -43.88 1.44 -30.03
C PHE A 8 -43.05 2.40 -29.18
N LEU A 9 -43.33 2.43 -27.88
CA LEU A 9 -42.49 3.14 -26.91
C LEU A 9 -41.31 2.22 -26.58
N ALA A 10 -40.17 2.40 -27.22
CA ALA A 10 -38.90 1.74 -26.82
C ALA A 10 -38.43 2.39 -25.53
N ALA A 11 -38.70 1.76 -24.40
CA ALA A 11 -38.07 2.13 -23.12
C ALA A 11 -36.60 1.77 -23.16
N LEU A 12 -35.75 2.76 -23.40
CA LEU A 12 -34.29 2.65 -23.27
C LEU A 12 -33.99 2.53 -21.77
N VAL A 13 -33.81 1.31 -21.28
CA VAL A 13 -33.31 1.08 -19.92
C VAL A 13 -31.82 1.40 -19.92
N ILE A 14 -31.50 2.63 -19.52
CA ILE A 14 -30.12 3.04 -19.26
C ILE A 14 -29.72 2.38 -17.95
N PHE A 15 -29.10 1.20 -18.03
CA PHE A 15 -28.34 0.67 -16.91
C PHE A 15 -27.15 1.60 -16.69
N PRO A 16 -27.01 2.20 -15.50
CA PRO A 16 -25.76 2.86 -15.17
C PRO A 16 -24.66 1.79 -15.24
N ILE A 17 -23.85 1.84 -16.27
CA ILE A 17 -22.57 1.12 -16.29
C ILE A 17 -21.78 1.78 -15.16
N MET A 18 -21.84 1.20 -13.97
CA MET A 18 -20.88 1.48 -12.91
C MET A 18 -19.55 1.03 -13.48
N ALA A 19 -18.83 1.94 -14.09
CA ALA A 19 -17.45 1.72 -14.44
C ALA A 19 -16.78 1.33 -13.13
N GLN A 20 -16.46 0.06 -13.00
CA GLN A 20 -15.74 -0.45 -11.84
C GLN A 20 -14.42 0.29 -11.83
N GLN A 21 -14.29 1.24 -10.91
CA GLN A 21 -13.09 2.05 -10.79
C GLN A 21 -11.95 1.09 -10.52
N GLN A 22 -10.99 1.05 -11.42
CA GLN A 22 -9.81 0.22 -11.23
C GLN A 22 -9.10 0.66 -9.94
N PRO A 23 -8.66 -0.29 -9.10
CA PRO A 23 -7.92 0.07 -7.92
C PRO A 23 -6.61 0.78 -8.31
N GLU A 24 -6.12 1.64 -7.44
CA GLU A 24 -4.94 2.48 -7.69
C GLU A 24 -3.70 1.65 -8.07
N TRP A 25 -3.55 0.45 -7.50
CA TRP A 25 -2.44 -0.46 -7.80
C TRP A 25 -2.50 -1.06 -9.23
N GLN A 26 -3.59 -0.87 -9.95
CA GLN A 26 -3.72 -1.17 -11.38
C GLN A 26 -3.46 0.06 -12.28
N SER A 27 -3.14 1.21 -11.69
CA SER A 27 -2.97 2.46 -12.42
C SER A 27 -1.52 2.95 -12.36
N GLN A 28 -0.91 3.10 -13.51
CA GLN A 28 0.41 3.73 -13.64
C GLN A 28 0.43 5.20 -13.25
N TYR A 29 -0.72 5.84 -13.09
CA TYR A 29 -0.85 7.26 -12.73
C TYR A 29 -1.01 7.47 -11.22
N ALA A 30 -1.29 6.43 -10.46
CA ALA A 30 -1.47 6.50 -9.01
C ALA A 30 -0.12 6.36 -8.27
N VAL A 31 0.81 7.27 -8.54
CA VAL A 31 2.19 7.18 -8.02
C VAL A 31 2.39 7.81 -6.65
N GLY A 32 1.42 8.56 -6.14
CA GLY A 32 1.57 9.20 -4.83
C GLY A 32 0.35 9.99 -4.40
N LEU A 33 -0.60 9.33 -3.73
CA LEU A 33 -1.73 9.98 -3.08
C LEU A 33 -1.35 10.28 -1.63
N ASN A 34 -1.65 11.50 -1.16
CA ASN A 34 -1.36 11.96 0.20
C ASN A 34 0.13 11.86 0.62
N LYS A 35 1.04 11.86 -0.35
CA LYS A 35 2.49 11.90 -0.12
C LYS A 35 3.01 13.32 -0.28
N LEU A 36 4.03 13.63 0.49
CA LEU A 36 4.82 14.85 0.25
C LEU A 36 5.55 14.75 -1.08
N ALA A 37 5.76 15.90 -1.72
CA ALA A 37 6.64 15.96 -2.87
C ALA A 37 8.05 15.43 -2.49
N PRO A 38 8.75 14.75 -3.41
CA PRO A 38 10.12 14.33 -3.15
C PRO A 38 10.98 15.52 -2.72
N HIS A 39 11.73 15.32 -1.66
CA HIS A 39 12.64 16.35 -1.12
C HIS A 39 13.85 15.68 -0.47
N THR A 40 14.90 16.43 -0.23
CA THR A 40 16.05 15.99 0.54
C THR A 40 15.65 15.74 1.99
N TYR A 41 16.25 14.73 2.62
CA TYR A 41 16.06 14.50 4.05
C TYR A 41 16.56 15.69 4.86
N VAL A 42 15.76 16.11 5.83
CA VAL A 42 16.10 17.15 6.79
C VAL A 42 15.81 16.62 8.18
N TRP A 43 16.83 16.54 9.00
CA TRP A 43 16.73 16.06 10.37
C TRP A 43 16.79 17.25 11.33
N PRO A 44 15.75 17.50 12.13
CA PRO A 44 15.77 18.56 13.11
C PRO A 44 16.59 18.15 14.34
N TYR A 45 17.35 19.11 14.88
CA TYR A 45 18.10 18.98 16.11
C TYR A 45 17.80 20.17 17.03
N GLN A 46 18.05 20.00 18.32
CA GLN A 46 17.83 21.08 19.29
C GLN A 46 18.96 22.12 19.24
N THR A 47 20.20 21.67 19.09
CA THR A 47 21.38 22.55 19.09
C THR A 47 22.31 22.25 17.92
N VAL A 48 23.17 23.24 17.60
CA VAL A 48 24.24 23.08 16.60
C VAL A 48 25.27 22.01 17.03
N SER A 49 25.43 21.80 18.32
CA SER A 49 26.34 20.76 18.85
C SER A 49 25.84 19.37 18.50
N ASP A 50 24.52 19.16 18.53
CA ASP A 50 23.91 17.86 18.22
C ASP A 50 24.13 17.47 16.75
N ILE A 51 24.11 18.44 15.85
CA ILE A 51 24.38 18.24 14.42
C ILE A 51 25.79 17.72 14.19
N ARG A 52 26.77 18.15 14.97
CA ARG A 52 28.18 17.76 14.81
C ARG A 52 28.44 16.28 15.14
N ASN A 53 27.58 15.68 15.91
CA ASN A 53 27.66 14.24 16.25
C ASN A 53 27.16 13.33 15.13
N GLY A 54 26.49 13.91 14.12
CA GLY A 54 26.24 13.30 12.82
C GLY A 54 25.24 12.16 12.74
N ASP A 55 24.68 11.74 13.87
CA ASP A 55 23.74 10.63 13.95
C ASP A 55 22.31 11.17 14.04
N TYR A 56 21.55 11.02 12.95
CA TYR A 56 20.15 11.44 12.92
C TYR A 56 19.26 10.62 13.86
N GLU A 57 19.65 9.40 14.19
CA GLU A 57 18.92 8.54 15.13
C GLU A 57 18.99 9.09 16.57
N SER A 58 20.01 9.90 16.87
CA SER A 58 20.13 10.60 18.13
C SER A 58 19.23 11.83 18.27
N SER A 59 18.58 12.26 17.19
CA SER A 59 17.66 13.39 17.24
C SER A 59 16.47 13.12 18.15
N PRO A 60 16.12 14.03 19.06
CA PRO A 60 14.91 13.88 19.88
C PRO A 60 13.61 13.94 19.06
N TYR A 61 13.70 14.33 17.79
CA TYR A 61 12.58 14.41 16.86
C TYR A 61 12.57 13.26 15.86
N TYR A 62 13.29 12.21 16.13
CA TYR A 62 13.31 10.97 15.35
C TYR A 62 12.79 9.81 16.19
N MET A 63 11.97 8.98 15.59
CA MET A 63 11.52 7.71 16.17
C MET A 63 11.58 6.62 15.11
N SER A 64 12.40 5.61 15.35
CA SER A 64 12.44 4.43 14.50
C SER A 64 11.21 3.55 14.70
N LEU A 65 10.56 3.19 13.62
CA LEU A 65 9.51 2.18 13.61
C LEU A 65 10.03 0.81 13.17
N ASN A 66 11.35 0.64 13.06
CA ASN A 66 11.96 -0.65 12.79
C ASN A 66 11.72 -1.65 13.94
N GLY A 67 11.76 -2.94 13.63
CA GLY A 67 11.56 -4.01 14.61
C GLY A 67 10.36 -4.90 14.28
N SER A 68 9.77 -5.51 15.29
CA SER A 68 8.66 -6.46 15.12
C SER A 68 7.34 -5.77 14.87
N TRP A 69 6.64 -6.21 13.81
CA TRP A 69 5.29 -5.74 13.43
C TRP A 69 4.35 -6.93 13.36
N LYS A 70 3.08 -6.72 13.65
CA LYS A 70 2.04 -7.69 13.32
C LYS A 70 1.84 -7.75 11.82
N PHE A 71 1.77 -8.98 11.29
CA PHE A 71 1.77 -9.25 9.85
C PHE A 71 0.74 -10.30 9.46
N HIS A 72 0.03 -10.02 8.39
CA HIS A 72 -0.91 -10.96 7.77
C HIS A 72 -0.69 -10.97 6.26
N TRP A 73 -0.30 -12.13 5.75
CA TRP A 73 -0.06 -12.33 4.33
C TRP A 73 -1.23 -13.06 3.68
N VAL A 74 -1.56 -12.65 2.47
CA VAL A 74 -2.57 -13.31 1.62
C VAL A 74 -2.11 -13.40 0.18
N LYS A 75 -2.60 -14.40 -0.53
CA LYS A 75 -2.20 -14.70 -1.90
C LYS A 75 -2.80 -13.72 -2.93
N ASN A 76 -3.87 -13.03 -2.59
CA ASN A 76 -4.49 -12.07 -3.49
C ASN A 76 -5.14 -10.89 -2.73
N PRO A 77 -5.36 -9.75 -3.40
CA PRO A 77 -5.88 -8.55 -2.76
C PRO A 77 -7.29 -8.68 -2.17
N ASP A 78 -8.14 -9.56 -2.70
CA ASP A 78 -9.51 -9.70 -2.21
C ASP A 78 -9.57 -10.33 -0.82
N ASN A 79 -8.58 -11.14 -0.48
CA ASN A 79 -8.49 -11.85 0.79
C ASN A 79 -7.82 -11.03 1.89
N ARG A 80 -7.33 -9.82 1.57
CA ARG A 80 -6.71 -8.97 2.59
C ARG A 80 -7.71 -8.62 3.70
N PRO A 81 -7.27 -8.51 4.95
CA PRO A 81 -8.13 -8.01 6.03
C PRO A 81 -8.61 -6.61 5.69
N LYS A 82 -9.92 -6.41 5.76
CA LYS A 82 -10.52 -5.09 5.62
C LYS A 82 -10.59 -4.43 6.99
N ASP A 83 -10.56 -3.11 7.00
CA ASP A 83 -10.71 -2.33 8.24
C ASP A 83 -9.64 -2.58 9.33
N PHE A 84 -8.54 -3.25 9.01
CA PHE A 84 -7.48 -3.58 9.97
C PHE A 84 -6.75 -2.35 10.51
N TYR A 85 -6.93 -1.20 9.90
CA TYR A 85 -6.45 0.10 10.37
C TYR A 85 -7.23 0.61 11.58
N LYS A 86 -8.43 0.09 11.84
CA LYS A 86 -9.25 0.51 12.98
C LYS A 86 -8.62 0.05 14.29
N PRO A 87 -8.63 0.89 15.34
CA PRO A 87 -8.01 0.56 16.63
C PRO A 87 -8.54 -0.73 17.25
N GLU A 88 -9.84 -0.99 17.13
CA GLU A 88 -10.53 -2.15 17.70
C GLU A 88 -10.28 -3.47 16.93
N PHE A 89 -9.65 -3.41 15.76
CA PHE A 89 -9.40 -4.62 14.98
C PHE A 89 -8.43 -5.57 15.69
N TYR A 90 -8.87 -6.80 15.93
CA TYR A 90 -8.09 -7.80 16.63
C TYR A 90 -7.02 -8.44 15.74
N THR A 91 -5.77 -8.31 16.14
CA THR A 91 -4.60 -8.86 15.43
C THR A 91 -3.91 -10.01 16.18
N GLY A 92 -4.53 -10.56 17.23
CA GLY A 92 -3.89 -11.59 18.06
C GLY A 92 -3.55 -12.90 17.33
N GLY A 93 -4.21 -13.18 16.20
CA GLY A 93 -3.88 -14.32 15.35
C GLY A 93 -2.88 -14.01 14.23
N TRP A 94 -2.35 -12.78 14.14
CA TRP A 94 -1.36 -12.40 13.15
C TRP A 94 0.03 -12.85 13.57
N ALA A 95 0.87 -13.18 12.59
CA ALA A 95 2.28 -13.43 12.83
C ALA A 95 3.03 -12.15 13.19
N ASP A 96 4.27 -12.31 13.66
CA ASP A 96 5.22 -11.22 13.80
C ASP A 96 6.23 -11.29 12.65
N ILE A 97 6.57 -10.12 12.09
CA ILE A 97 7.56 -9.96 11.04
C ILE A 97 8.58 -8.88 11.42
N GLN A 98 9.82 -9.04 11.00
CA GLN A 98 10.85 -8.02 11.21
C GLN A 98 10.82 -6.98 10.09
N VAL A 99 10.84 -5.71 10.48
CA VAL A 99 10.91 -4.54 9.59
C VAL A 99 12.17 -3.73 9.96
N PRO A 100 13.02 -3.36 9.01
CA PRO A 100 12.97 -3.67 7.59
C PRO A 100 13.28 -5.14 7.29
N GLY A 101 12.73 -5.63 6.19
CA GLY A 101 12.99 -6.98 5.72
C GLY A 101 11.99 -7.41 4.65
N ASN A 102 12.47 -8.18 3.69
CA ASN A 102 11.59 -8.77 2.69
C ASN A 102 10.83 -9.93 3.32
N TRP A 103 9.55 -10.02 3.07
CA TRP A 103 8.70 -11.08 3.61
C TRP A 103 9.07 -12.47 3.07
N GLU A 104 9.57 -12.52 1.83
CA GLU A 104 10.03 -13.76 1.20
C GLU A 104 11.21 -14.37 1.98
N CYS A 105 12.10 -13.55 2.52
CA CYS A 105 13.19 -13.98 3.39
C CYS A 105 12.72 -14.44 4.78
N GLN A 106 11.45 -14.18 5.12
CA GLN A 106 10.84 -14.54 6.39
C GLN A 106 9.77 -15.62 6.24
N GLY A 107 9.73 -16.29 5.08
CA GLY A 107 8.91 -17.49 4.85
C GLY A 107 7.53 -17.22 4.28
N TYR A 108 7.28 -16.03 3.73
CA TYR A 108 6.02 -15.68 3.11
C TYR A 108 6.16 -15.49 1.61
N GLY A 109 5.15 -15.91 0.86
CA GLY A 109 5.10 -15.70 -0.57
C GLY A 109 6.16 -16.48 -1.35
N THR A 110 6.43 -16.02 -2.55
CA THR A 110 7.40 -16.62 -3.46
C THR A 110 8.47 -15.60 -3.83
N ALA A 111 9.72 -15.93 -3.55
CA ALA A 111 10.84 -15.11 -3.99
C ALA A 111 10.95 -15.17 -5.52
N ILE A 112 10.69 -14.05 -6.17
CA ILE A 112 10.75 -13.93 -7.62
C ILE A 112 12.08 -13.28 -7.97
N TYR A 113 12.93 -14.01 -8.69
CA TYR A 113 14.10 -13.44 -9.32
C TYR A 113 13.74 -13.01 -10.73
N VAL A 114 13.73 -11.71 -10.98
CA VAL A 114 13.28 -11.15 -12.24
C VAL A 114 14.44 -10.43 -12.93
N ASN A 115 14.88 -10.98 -14.05
CA ASN A 115 15.81 -10.34 -14.98
C ASN A 115 15.10 -9.91 -16.29
N GLU A 116 13.77 -9.88 -16.28
CA GLU A 116 12.94 -9.47 -17.40
C GLU A 116 12.33 -8.09 -17.15
N THR A 117 11.88 -7.45 -18.23
CA THR A 117 11.32 -6.09 -18.19
C THR A 117 9.98 -6.02 -17.45
N TYR A 118 9.30 -7.15 -17.24
CA TYR A 118 8.00 -7.24 -16.60
C TYR A 118 7.87 -8.56 -15.85
N GLU A 119 7.65 -8.47 -14.54
CA GLU A 119 7.68 -9.60 -13.60
C GLU A 119 6.56 -10.60 -13.81
N PHE A 120 5.38 -10.13 -14.16
CA PHE A 120 4.20 -10.95 -14.27
C PHE A 120 4.11 -11.55 -15.68
N ASP A 121 4.40 -12.81 -15.80
CA ASP A 121 4.28 -13.56 -17.05
C ASP A 121 3.25 -14.71 -16.92
N ASP A 122 2.90 -15.29 -18.07
CA ASP A 122 1.92 -16.37 -18.15
C ASP A 122 2.42 -17.71 -17.59
N LYS A 123 3.72 -17.88 -17.40
CA LYS A 123 4.33 -19.12 -16.90
C LYS A 123 4.18 -19.26 -15.38
N LEU A 124 4.47 -18.18 -14.65
CA LEU A 124 4.43 -18.19 -13.20
C LEU A 124 3.05 -17.80 -12.65
N PHE A 125 2.38 -16.85 -13.29
CA PHE A 125 1.17 -16.22 -12.75
C PHE A 125 -0.09 -16.55 -13.56
N HIS A 126 0.00 -17.37 -14.60
CA HIS A 126 -1.13 -17.67 -15.49
C HIS A 126 -1.82 -16.38 -16.00
N PHE A 127 -1.04 -15.36 -16.22
CA PHE A 127 -1.47 -14.03 -16.58
C PHE A 127 -0.82 -13.60 -17.88
N LYS A 128 -1.64 -13.24 -18.87
CA LYS A 128 -1.12 -12.73 -20.14
C LYS A 128 -0.48 -11.36 -19.92
N LYS A 129 0.80 -11.24 -20.23
CA LYS A 129 1.56 -9.99 -20.19
C LYS A 129 0.76 -8.83 -20.79
N ASN A 130 0.38 -7.86 -19.98
CA ASN A 130 -0.36 -6.69 -20.41
C ASN A 130 -0.01 -5.47 -19.52
N PRO A 131 1.23 -4.96 -19.58
CA PRO A 131 1.63 -3.80 -18.82
C PRO A 131 0.72 -2.59 -19.12
N PRO A 132 0.36 -1.77 -18.12
CA PRO A 132 0.81 -1.78 -16.73
C PRO A 132 -0.01 -2.67 -15.78
N LEU A 133 -0.94 -3.46 -16.30
CA LEU A 133 -1.82 -4.29 -15.48
C LEU A 133 -1.05 -5.44 -14.84
N VAL A 134 -1.36 -5.73 -13.58
CA VAL A 134 -0.82 -6.84 -12.80
C VAL A 134 -1.90 -7.89 -12.54
N PRO A 135 -1.51 -9.16 -12.29
CA PRO A 135 -2.50 -10.20 -11.99
C PRO A 135 -3.31 -9.83 -10.76
N TYR A 136 -4.58 -10.22 -10.74
CA TYR A 136 -5.48 -9.97 -9.63
C TYR A 136 -5.47 -11.13 -8.63
N LYS A 137 -5.41 -12.36 -9.12
CA LYS A 137 -5.54 -13.56 -8.29
C LYS A 137 -4.25 -13.98 -7.61
N GLU A 138 -3.13 -13.77 -8.22
CA GLU A 138 -1.79 -14.17 -7.75
C GLU A 138 -0.93 -12.93 -7.52
N ASN A 139 -1.49 -11.95 -6.85
CA ASN A 139 -0.86 -10.72 -6.45
C ASN A 139 -0.85 -10.66 -4.94
N GLU A 140 0.23 -11.08 -4.35
CA GLU A 140 0.40 -11.24 -2.91
C GLU A 140 0.29 -9.91 -2.17
N VAL A 141 -0.33 -9.94 -1.00
CA VAL A 141 -0.53 -8.75 -0.16
C VAL A 141 -0.11 -9.02 1.27
N GLY A 142 0.78 -8.20 1.77
CA GLY A 142 1.15 -8.13 3.18
C GLY A 142 0.43 -6.99 3.89
N SER A 143 -0.30 -7.31 4.95
CA SER A 143 -0.89 -6.32 5.84
C SER A 143 -0.05 -6.20 7.10
N TYR A 144 0.43 -5.00 7.38
CA TYR A 144 1.33 -4.71 8.50
C TYR A 144 0.61 -3.84 9.52
N ARG A 145 0.81 -4.10 10.81
CA ARG A 145 0.29 -3.26 11.88
C ARG A 145 1.27 -3.12 13.02
N ARG A 146 1.47 -1.89 13.46
CA ARG A 146 2.24 -1.55 14.65
C ARG A 146 1.58 -0.42 15.41
N THR A 147 1.60 -0.51 16.72
CA THR A 147 1.20 0.58 17.60
C THR A 147 2.44 1.29 18.10
N PHE A 148 2.40 2.61 18.13
CA PHE A 148 3.43 3.46 18.68
C PHE A 148 2.80 4.68 19.34
N THR A 149 3.54 5.33 20.22
CA THR A 149 3.08 6.55 20.90
C THR A 149 3.97 7.71 20.46
N ILE A 150 3.36 8.76 19.99
CA ILE A 150 4.07 10.00 19.68
C ILE A 150 4.48 10.65 21.00
N PRO A 151 5.77 11.03 21.17
CA PRO A 151 6.21 11.74 22.36
C PRO A 151 5.44 13.03 22.61
N ALA A 152 5.14 13.33 23.87
CA ALA A 152 4.35 14.51 24.24
C ALA A 152 5.03 15.84 23.86
N ASP A 153 6.35 15.87 23.80
CA ASP A 153 7.13 17.04 23.39
C ASP A 153 7.13 17.27 21.87
N TRP A 154 6.43 16.39 21.10
CA TRP A 154 6.14 16.61 19.68
C TRP A 154 4.78 17.30 19.45
N GLU A 155 4.07 17.65 20.51
CA GLU A 155 2.84 18.43 20.41
C GLU A 155 3.10 19.73 19.62
N ASP A 156 2.15 20.14 18.82
CA ASP A 156 2.24 21.27 17.88
C ASP A 156 3.27 21.11 16.75
N ARG A 157 3.89 19.94 16.59
CA ARG A 157 4.79 19.65 15.47
C ARG A 157 4.07 18.88 14.36
N ARG A 158 4.51 19.12 13.14
CA ARG A 158 4.13 18.27 12.03
C ARG A 158 4.91 16.96 12.11
N VAL A 159 4.22 15.86 12.36
CA VAL A 159 4.81 14.53 12.36
C VAL A 159 4.67 13.91 10.98
N VAL A 160 5.74 13.33 10.46
CA VAL A 160 5.81 12.72 9.14
C VAL A 160 6.26 11.26 9.29
N ILE A 161 5.53 10.33 8.65
CA ILE A 161 5.99 8.94 8.51
C ILE A 161 6.84 8.86 7.24
N CYS A 162 8.05 8.33 7.39
CA CYS A 162 8.96 8.08 6.29
C CYS A 162 9.13 6.58 6.06
N CYS A 163 8.82 6.11 4.85
CA CYS A 163 9.02 4.73 4.43
C CYS A 163 10.10 4.70 3.37
N GLU A 164 11.33 4.32 3.74
CA GLU A 164 12.51 4.41 2.88
C GLU A 164 12.64 3.27 1.88
N GLY A 165 11.97 2.14 2.14
CA GLY A 165 12.08 0.97 1.28
C GLY A 165 10.78 0.17 1.24
N VAL A 166 9.86 0.55 0.38
CA VAL A 166 8.64 -0.23 0.13
C VAL A 166 8.55 -0.57 -1.35
N ILE A 167 8.45 -1.85 -1.66
CA ILE A 167 8.30 -2.39 -3.00
C ILE A 167 7.00 -3.21 -3.04
N SER A 168 6.12 -2.96 -4.03
CA SER A 168 6.15 -1.95 -5.09
C SER A 168 5.02 -0.96 -4.92
N PHE A 169 3.87 -1.36 -4.39
CA PHE A 169 2.70 -0.53 -4.13
C PHE A 169 2.22 -0.73 -2.68
N TYR A 170 1.86 0.36 -2.00
CA TYR A 170 1.41 0.28 -0.61
C TYR A 170 0.38 1.36 -0.28
N TYR A 171 -0.42 1.08 0.75
CA TYR A 171 -1.31 2.02 1.42
C TYR A 171 -0.90 2.17 2.89
N ILE A 172 -1.02 3.38 3.44
CA ILE A 172 -0.89 3.69 4.87
C ILE A 172 -2.22 4.24 5.36
#